data_78b4c7967291720e585c0ed35ef8ea00
#
_entry.id   78b4c7967291720e585c0ed35ef8ea00
#
_cell.length_a   1.000
_cell.length_b   1.000
_cell.length_c   1.000
_cell.angle_alpha   90.00
_cell.angle_beta   90.00
_cell.angle_gamma   90.00
#
_symmetry.space_group_name_H-M   'P 1'
#
loop_
_entity.id
_entity.type
_entity.pdbx_description
1 polymer ?
#
loop_
_entity_poly.entity_id
_entity_poly.type
_entity_poly.pdbx_seq_one_letter_code
_entity_poly.pdbx_strand_id
1 'polypeptide(L)'
;MKVLIIIPAYNEAQNIEKTVKDVIQNTDYDYVVVNDCSKDNTKEVCEKNNFNMLSLPINYGLTSGIQLGMKYAYQNNYDIAIQFDGDGQHQAKYLKNLVKEIEENNADIVIGSRFATKKKPLTARMLGSRVITFFIKLTTGKTIKDTTSGMRAYNKRAIWEFIRNTSLTPEPDTMVYMLKKGLKVKEVQV
;
A
#
# COMPACT_ATOMS: atom_id res chain seq x y z
N MET A 1 -10.19 11.89 11.17
CA MET A 1 -8.80 11.49 10.83
C MET A 1 -8.49 11.88 9.40
N LYS A 2 -7.26 12.33 9.14
CA LYS A 2 -6.80 12.71 7.80
C LYS A 2 -6.12 11.50 7.14
N VAL A 3 -6.65 11.04 6.01
CA VAL A 3 -6.19 9.83 5.31
C VAL A 3 -5.63 10.21 3.94
N LEU A 4 -4.46 9.67 3.59
CA LEU A 4 -3.84 9.82 2.27
C LEU A 4 -3.78 8.46 1.57
N ILE A 5 -4.24 8.40 0.33
CA ILE A 5 -4.03 7.26 -0.56
C ILE A 5 -2.82 7.54 -1.45
N ILE A 6 -1.82 6.68 -1.38
CA ILE A 6 -0.59 6.72 -2.17
C ILE A 6 -0.74 5.73 -3.32
N ILE A 7 -0.73 6.23 -4.55
CA ILE A 7 -0.89 5.45 -5.78
C ILE A 7 0.43 5.47 -6.54
N PRO A 8 1.32 4.48 -6.33
CA PRO A 8 2.55 4.37 -7.11
C PRO A 8 2.21 4.04 -8.56
N ALA A 9 2.88 4.69 -9.49
CA ALA A 9 2.65 4.51 -10.94
C ALA A 9 3.97 4.51 -11.71
N TYR A 10 4.18 3.48 -12.52
CA TYR A 10 5.24 3.40 -13.51
C TYR A 10 4.75 2.72 -14.77
N ASN A 11 4.61 3.48 -15.86
CA ASN A 11 4.03 3.01 -17.14
C ASN A 11 2.59 2.47 -16.97
N GLU A 12 1.74 3.23 -16.29
CA GLU A 12 0.34 2.88 -15.99
C GLU A 12 -0.67 3.74 -16.78
N ALA A 13 -0.29 4.29 -17.93
CA ALA A 13 -1.16 5.16 -18.73
C ALA A 13 -2.54 4.55 -19.02
N GLN A 14 -2.63 3.23 -19.14
CA GLN A 14 -3.89 2.52 -19.43
C GLN A 14 -4.80 2.35 -18.20
N ASN A 15 -4.22 2.37 -16.99
CA ASN A 15 -4.93 2.01 -15.76
C ASN A 15 -5.13 3.21 -14.82
N ILE A 16 -4.19 4.18 -14.81
CA ILE A 16 -4.12 5.23 -13.79
C ILE A 16 -5.40 6.07 -13.71
N GLU A 17 -5.99 6.41 -14.84
CA GLU A 17 -7.24 7.20 -14.86
C GLU A 17 -8.38 6.44 -14.18
N LYS A 18 -8.54 5.16 -14.51
CA LYS A 18 -9.57 4.30 -13.90
C LYS A 18 -9.32 4.13 -12.41
N THR A 19 -8.08 3.90 -12.01
CA THR A 19 -7.69 3.70 -10.61
C THR A 19 -7.98 4.94 -9.77
N VAL A 20 -7.59 6.13 -10.24
CA VAL A 20 -7.85 7.38 -9.51
C VAL A 20 -9.34 7.68 -9.44
N LYS A 21 -10.09 7.48 -10.53
CA LYS A 21 -11.54 7.65 -10.54
C LYS A 21 -12.25 6.68 -9.59
N ASP A 22 -11.81 5.41 -9.48
CA ASP A 22 -12.34 4.45 -8.51
C ASP A 22 -12.12 4.94 -7.07
N VAL A 23 -10.94 5.49 -6.77
CA VAL A 23 -10.64 6.09 -5.46
C VAL A 23 -11.58 7.25 -5.15
N ILE A 24 -11.70 8.22 -6.06
CA ILE A 24 -12.55 9.41 -5.89
C ILE A 24 -14.03 9.02 -5.70
N GLN A 25 -14.51 8.02 -6.42
CA GLN A 25 -15.92 7.58 -6.37
C GLN A 25 -16.26 6.82 -5.08
N ASN A 26 -15.30 6.14 -4.47
CA ASN A 26 -15.53 5.27 -3.31
C ASN A 26 -15.09 5.85 -1.96
N THR A 27 -14.31 6.94 -1.97
CA THR A 27 -13.78 7.56 -0.75
C THR A 27 -13.80 9.09 -0.83
N ASP A 28 -13.81 9.73 0.33
CA ASP A 28 -13.59 11.18 0.50
C ASP A 28 -12.17 11.46 0.99
N TYR A 29 -11.24 10.50 0.81
CA TYR A 29 -9.85 10.60 1.27
C TYR A 29 -9.01 11.36 0.26
N ASP A 30 -8.00 12.07 0.76
CA ASP A 30 -6.98 12.66 -0.09
C ASP A 30 -6.17 11.56 -0.79
N TYR A 31 -5.72 11.83 -2.01
CA TYR A 31 -4.84 10.92 -2.75
C TYR A 31 -3.67 11.65 -3.39
N VAL A 32 -2.63 10.92 -3.69
CA VAL A 32 -1.50 11.36 -4.50
C VAL A 32 -1.00 10.24 -5.39
N VAL A 33 -0.90 10.49 -6.69
CA VAL A 33 -0.19 9.62 -7.62
C VAL A 33 1.30 9.90 -7.48
N VAL A 34 2.11 8.86 -7.30
CA VAL A 34 3.58 8.97 -7.28
C VAL A 34 4.11 8.38 -8.58
N ASN A 35 4.37 9.23 -9.55
CA ASN A 35 4.91 8.84 -10.85
C ASN A 35 6.43 8.63 -10.76
N ASP A 36 6.87 7.39 -10.92
CA ASP A 36 8.27 6.99 -10.86
C ASP A 36 8.97 7.13 -12.22
N CYS A 37 8.93 8.34 -12.78
CA CYS A 37 9.53 8.67 -14.09
C CYS A 37 9.05 7.74 -15.21
N SER A 38 7.73 7.61 -15.38
CA SER A 38 7.12 6.83 -16.46
C SER A 38 7.63 7.27 -17.83
N LYS A 39 7.79 6.29 -18.72
CA LYS A 39 8.23 6.50 -20.12
C LYS A 39 7.06 6.53 -21.10
N ASP A 40 5.87 6.15 -20.64
CA ASP A 40 4.62 6.22 -21.39
C ASP A 40 3.85 7.51 -21.05
N ASN A 41 2.61 7.62 -21.50
CA ASN A 41 1.75 8.78 -21.28
C ASN A 41 1.12 8.86 -19.88
N THR A 42 1.66 8.14 -18.86
CA THR A 42 1.11 8.17 -17.49
C THR A 42 1.04 9.60 -16.94
N LYS A 43 2.12 10.36 -17.12
CA LYS A 43 2.20 11.75 -16.66
C LYS A 43 1.16 12.63 -17.34
N GLU A 44 1.07 12.56 -18.65
CA GLU A 44 0.11 13.31 -19.47
C GLU A 44 -1.33 12.99 -19.11
N VAL A 45 -1.64 11.72 -18.82
CA VAL A 45 -2.97 11.32 -18.35
C VAL A 45 -3.30 11.96 -17.00
N CYS A 46 -2.35 12.00 -16.07
CA CYS A 46 -2.55 12.65 -14.78
C CYS A 46 -2.75 14.17 -14.92
N GLU A 47 -1.91 14.84 -15.74
CA GLU A 47 -2.01 16.28 -15.98
C GLU A 47 -3.32 16.66 -16.66
N LYS A 48 -3.74 15.93 -17.69
CA LYS A 48 -5.01 16.14 -18.41
C LYS A 48 -6.24 16.03 -17.49
N ASN A 49 -6.20 15.14 -16.53
CA ASN A 49 -7.29 14.93 -15.57
C ASN A 49 -7.15 15.78 -14.29
N ASN A 50 -6.13 16.64 -14.17
CA ASN A 50 -5.81 17.42 -12.98
C ASN A 50 -5.67 16.54 -11.71
N PHE A 51 -5.07 15.35 -11.83
CA PHE A 51 -4.83 14.48 -10.69
C PHE A 51 -3.67 15.00 -9.84
N ASN A 52 -3.80 14.89 -8.50
CA ASN A 52 -2.71 15.19 -7.59
C ASN A 52 -1.55 14.23 -7.83
N MET A 53 -0.40 14.76 -8.24
CA MET A 53 0.75 13.95 -8.63
C MET A 53 2.06 14.50 -8.09
N LEU A 54 2.93 13.60 -7.63
CA LEU A 54 4.35 13.82 -7.40
C LEU A 54 5.12 13.03 -8.46
N SER A 55 6.10 13.66 -9.11
CA SER A 55 6.95 12.97 -10.10
C SER A 55 8.37 12.88 -9.63
N LEU A 56 8.96 11.68 -9.71
CA LEU A 56 10.38 11.46 -9.50
C LEU A 56 11.16 11.83 -10.79
N PRO A 57 12.36 12.42 -10.67
CA PRO A 57 13.14 12.84 -11.83
C PRO A 57 13.77 11.69 -12.60
N ILE A 58 13.98 10.54 -11.95
CA ILE A 58 14.45 9.28 -12.54
C ILE A 58 13.69 8.12 -11.92
N ASN A 59 13.71 6.96 -12.59
CA ASN A 59 13.08 5.75 -12.07
C ASN A 59 13.92 5.17 -10.94
N TYR A 60 13.33 5.15 -9.73
CA TYR A 60 13.93 4.58 -8.53
C TYR A 60 13.24 3.29 -8.07
N GLY A 61 12.18 2.87 -8.76
CA GLY A 61 11.40 1.68 -8.45
C GLY A 61 10.31 1.90 -7.39
N LEU A 62 9.43 0.91 -7.28
CA LEU A 62 8.23 0.94 -6.42
C LEU A 62 8.54 1.39 -4.98
N THR A 63 9.65 0.91 -4.43
CA THR A 63 10.08 1.26 -3.06
C THR A 63 10.20 2.76 -2.85
N SER A 64 10.88 3.44 -3.78
CA SER A 64 11.11 4.88 -3.67
C SER A 64 9.82 5.68 -3.86
N GLY A 65 8.92 5.21 -4.72
CA GLY A 65 7.59 5.79 -4.87
C GLY A 65 6.78 5.72 -3.57
N ILE A 66 6.78 4.56 -2.91
CA ILE A 66 6.10 4.39 -1.61
C ILE A 66 6.78 5.23 -0.52
N GLN A 67 8.12 5.23 -0.45
CA GLN A 67 8.88 6.06 0.51
C GLN A 67 8.56 7.56 0.35
N LEU A 68 8.48 8.06 -0.89
CA LEU A 68 8.10 9.44 -1.17
C LEU A 68 6.66 9.73 -0.69
N GLY A 69 5.73 8.83 -0.98
CA GLY A 69 4.34 8.95 -0.53
C GLY A 69 4.23 8.95 1.00
N MET A 70 4.97 8.07 1.69
CA MET A 70 5.01 8.03 3.17
C MET A 70 5.61 9.32 3.76
N LYS A 71 6.68 9.84 3.15
CA LYS A 71 7.28 11.12 3.57
C LYS A 71 6.30 12.27 3.36
N TYR A 72 5.60 12.31 2.24
CA TYR A 72 4.56 13.29 1.97
C TYR A 72 3.42 13.20 3.00
N ALA A 73 2.95 11.99 3.33
CA ALA A 73 1.94 11.76 4.35
C ALA A 73 2.38 12.32 5.72
N TYR A 74 3.60 12.03 6.13
CA TYR A 74 4.14 12.51 7.41
C TYR A 74 4.27 14.03 7.45
N GLN A 75 4.86 14.64 6.43
CA GLN A 75 5.07 16.09 6.35
C GLN A 75 3.77 16.90 6.33
N ASN A 76 2.70 16.31 5.79
CA ASN A 76 1.37 16.94 5.72
C ASN A 76 0.42 16.49 6.83
N ASN A 77 0.96 15.86 7.90
CA ASN A 77 0.22 15.47 9.11
C ASN A 77 -0.96 14.53 8.86
N TYR A 78 -0.84 13.59 7.91
CA TYR A 78 -1.84 12.54 7.75
C TYR A 78 -1.78 11.56 8.92
N ASP A 79 -2.95 11.10 9.36
CA ASP A 79 -3.10 10.11 10.43
C ASP A 79 -2.91 8.68 9.91
N ILE A 80 -3.35 8.45 8.67
CA ILE A 80 -3.25 7.18 7.97
C ILE A 80 -2.72 7.42 6.55
N ALA A 81 -1.80 6.56 6.11
CA ALA A 81 -1.40 6.44 4.71
C ALA A 81 -1.80 5.07 4.18
N ILE A 82 -2.35 5.02 2.97
CA ILE A 82 -2.75 3.77 2.32
C ILE A 82 -1.95 3.62 1.02
N GLN A 83 -1.16 2.55 0.90
CA GLN A 83 -0.66 2.09 -0.38
C GLN A 83 -1.82 1.47 -1.16
N PHE A 84 -1.98 1.88 -2.42
CA PHE A 84 -3.00 1.35 -3.32
C PHE A 84 -2.42 1.28 -4.74
N ASP A 85 -2.11 0.07 -5.20
CA ASP A 85 -1.40 -0.11 -6.47
C ASP A 85 -2.19 0.43 -7.67
N GLY A 86 -1.48 1.11 -8.59
CA GLY A 86 -2.06 1.80 -9.75
C GLY A 86 -2.47 0.89 -10.91
N ASP A 87 -2.27 -0.44 -10.80
CA ASP A 87 -2.46 -1.43 -11.85
C ASP A 87 -3.92 -1.86 -12.11
N GLY A 88 -4.86 -1.31 -11.33
CA GLY A 88 -6.29 -1.58 -11.46
C GLY A 88 -6.75 -2.95 -10.94
N GLN A 89 -5.87 -3.73 -10.28
CA GLN A 89 -6.24 -5.03 -9.72
C GLN A 89 -7.02 -4.94 -8.41
N HIS A 90 -6.89 -3.84 -7.69
CA HIS A 90 -7.57 -3.59 -6.43
C HIS A 90 -8.82 -2.72 -6.63
N GLN A 91 -9.81 -2.84 -5.74
CA GLN A 91 -11.04 -2.04 -5.76
C GLN A 91 -11.08 -1.10 -4.57
N ALA A 92 -11.25 0.20 -4.82
CA ALA A 92 -11.20 1.24 -3.81
C ALA A 92 -12.33 1.15 -2.76
N LYS A 93 -13.43 0.45 -3.05
CA LYS A 93 -14.53 0.21 -2.10
C LYS A 93 -14.09 -0.43 -0.77
N TYR A 94 -12.95 -1.15 -0.77
CA TYR A 94 -12.42 -1.80 0.43
C TYR A 94 -11.57 -0.87 1.32
N LEU A 95 -11.15 0.30 0.82
CA LEU A 95 -10.25 1.22 1.54
C LEU A 95 -10.84 1.66 2.89
N LYS A 96 -12.16 1.94 2.93
CA LYS A 96 -12.86 2.31 4.17
C LYS A 96 -12.77 1.20 5.24
N ASN A 97 -12.76 -0.07 4.84
CA ASN A 97 -12.63 -1.20 5.76
C ASN A 97 -11.23 -1.26 6.40
N LEU A 98 -10.17 -0.91 5.64
CA LEU A 98 -8.82 -0.86 6.19
C LEU A 98 -8.68 0.26 7.22
N VAL A 99 -9.24 1.44 6.91
CA VAL A 99 -9.23 2.59 7.83
C VAL A 99 -9.97 2.25 9.13
N LYS A 100 -11.17 1.70 9.00
CA LYS A 100 -11.99 1.26 10.14
C LYS A 100 -11.25 0.29 11.07
N GLU A 101 -10.49 -0.66 10.51
CA GLU A 101 -9.71 -1.62 11.29
C GLU A 101 -8.57 -0.94 12.09
N ILE A 102 -7.98 0.13 11.57
CA ILE A 102 -7.01 0.94 12.30
C ILE A 102 -7.70 1.70 13.45
N GLU A 103 -8.83 2.34 13.16
CA GLU A 103 -9.57 3.18 14.13
C GLU A 103 -10.15 2.36 15.29
N GLU A 104 -10.88 1.30 14.99
CA GLU A 104 -11.65 0.55 15.98
C GLU A 104 -10.83 -0.52 16.70
N ASN A 105 -9.86 -1.12 16.02
CA ASN A 105 -9.13 -2.29 16.52
C ASN A 105 -7.67 -2.02 16.84
N ASN A 106 -7.26 -0.73 16.84
CA ASN A 106 -5.93 -0.29 17.24
C ASN A 106 -4.81 -1.06 16.52
N ALA A 107 -5.00 -1.30 15.21
CA ALA A 107 -3.96 -1.87 14.34
C ALA A 107 -2.99 -0.77 13.91
N ASP A 108 -1.71 -1.11 13.79
CA ASP A 108 -0.71 -0.19 13.24
C ASP A 108 -0.64 -0.31 11.71
N ILE A 109 -0.84 -1.54 11.20
CA ILE A 109 -0.84 -1.85 9.77
C ILE A 109 -2.02 -2.77 9.47
N VAL A 110 -2.75 -2.48 8.39
CA VAL A 110 -3.83 -3.34 7.89
C VAL A 110 -3.57 -3.69 6.43
N ILE A 111 -3.59 -4.98 6.14
CA ILE A 111 -3.39 -5.53 4.80
C ILE A 111 -4.75 -5.91 4.22
N GLY A 112 -5.09 -5.38 3.04
CA GLY A 112 -6.21 -5.86 2.23
C GLY A 112 -5.86 -7.23 1.64
N SER A 113 -6.33 -8.28 2.27
CA SER A 113 -5.94 -9.66 1.98
C SER A 113 -6.98 -10.38 1.13
N ARG A 114 -6.54 -10.97 0.04
CA ARG A 114 -7.37 -11.87 -0.80
C ARG A 114 -7.67 -13.20 -0.09
N PHE A 115 -6.95 -13.49 0.99
CA PHE A 115 -6.96 -14.78 1.68
C PHE A 115 -7.23 -14.68 3.18
N ALA A 116 -7.71 -13.54 3.68
CA ALA A 116 -8.02 -13.38 5.10
C ALA A 116 -9.02 -14.45 5.58
N THR A 117 -10.09 -14.67 4.82
CA THR A 117 -11.13 -15.68 5.09
C THR A 117 -11.13 -16.84 4.09
N LYS A 118 -10.51 -16.68 2.92
CA LYS A 118 -10.49 -17.68 1.85
C LYS A 118 -9.21 -18.52 1.89
N LYS A 119 -9.30 -19.76 1.41
CA LYS A 119 -8.12 -20.64 1.25
C LYS A 119 -7.31 -20.21 0.03
N LYS A 120 -5.98 -20.20 0.14
CA LYS A 120 -5.09 -20.00 -1.00
C LYS A 120 -5.19 -21.18 -1.97
N PRO A 121 -5.32 -20.95 -3.29
CA PRO A 121 -5.30 -22.03 -4.28
C PRO A 121 -3.93 -22.74 -4.30
N LEU A 122 -3.92 -23.96 -4.87
CA LEU A 122 -2.70 -24.78 -5.02
C LEU A 122 -2.05 -24.46 -6.38
N THR A 123 -1.30 -23.36 -6.45
CA THR A 123 -0.51 -22.99 -7.62
C THR A 123 0.96 -22.81 -7.22
N ALA A 124 1.90 -22.90 -8.15
CA ALA A 124 3.34 -22.70 -7.90
C ALA A 124 3.62 -21.34 -7.24
N ARG A 125 2.97 -20.27 -7.71
CA ARG A 125 3.04 -18.92 -7.11
C ARG A 125 2.56 -18.90 -5.66
N MET A 126 1.47 -19.62 -5.36
CA MET A 126 0.92 -19.70 -4.01
C MET A 126 1.75 -20.58 -3.09
N LEU A 127 2.50 -21.54 -3.64
CA LEU A 127 3.46 -22.32 -2.86
C LEU A 127 4.59 -21.42 -2.32
N GLY A 128 5.18 -20.58 -3.16
CA GLY A 128 6.15 -19.56 -2.71
C GLY A 128 5.59 -18.64 -1.63
N SER A 129 4.35 -18.14 -1.80
CA SER A 129 3.69 -17.32 -0.78
C SER A 129 3.45 -18.07 0.55
N ARG A 130 3.23 -19.39 0.53
CA ARG A 130 3.12 -20.20 1.76
C ARG A 130 4.45 -20.34 2.49
N VAL A 131 5.54 -20.50 1.74
CA VAL A 131 6.89 -20.54 2.29
C VAL A 131 7.20 -19.22 3.01
N ILE A 132 6.93 -18.09 2.38
CA ILE A 132 7.10 -16.76 3.01
C ILE A 132 6.25 -16.65 4.29
N THR A 133 4.96 -17.02 4.22
CA THR A 133 4.07 -17.01 5.39
C THR A 133 4.61 -17.88 6.54
N PHE A 134 5.18 -19.04 6.22
CA PHE A 134 5.81 -19.94 7.20
C PHE A 134 7.02 -19.28 7.88
N PHE A 135 7.92 -18.67 7.11
CA PHE A 135 9.08 -17.96 7.67
C PHE A 135 8.69 -16.76 8.52
N ILE A 136 7.66 -15.98 8.12
CA ILE A 136 7.13 -14.89 8.96
C ILE A 136 6.63 -15.46 10.29
N LYS A 137 5.86 -16.54 10.26
CA LYS A 137 5.36 -17.19 11.48
C LYS A 137 6.50 -17.70 12.37
N LEU A 138 7.52 -18.32 11.78
CA LEU A 138 8.67 -18.84 12.52
C LEU A 138 9.46 -17.70 13.21
N THR A 139 9.64 -16.57 12.55
CA THR A 139 10.47 -15.45 13.03
C THR A 139 9.75 -14.46 13.93
N THR A 140 8.42 -14.38 13.84
CA THR A 140 7.61 -13.36 14.55
C THR A 140 6.49 -13.94 15.42
N GLY A 141 6.22 -15.24 15.31
CA GLY A 141 5.06 -15.88 15.96
C GLY A 141 3.69 -15.48 15.35
N LYS A 142 3.67 -14.61 14.35
CA LYS A 142 2.44 -14.10 13.71
C LYS A 142 2.26 -14.70 12.32
N THR A 143 1.01 -14.86 11.90
CA THR A 143 0.69 -15.36 10.56
C THR A 143 0.12 -14.23 9.72
N ILE A 144 0.76 -13.92 8.59
CA ILE A 144 0.23 -13.02 7.56
C ILE A 144 -0.04 -13.89 6.33
N LYS A 145 -1.29 -13.92 5.90
CA LYS A 145 -1.70 -14.78 4.78
C LYS A 145 -1.37 -14.16 3.42
N ASP A 146 -1.56 -12.86 3.25
CA ASP A 146 -1.33 -12.16 1.97
C ASP A 146 -0.21 -11.12 2.07
N THR A 147 1.01 -11.60 2.07
CA THR A 147 2.22 -10.77 2.19
C THR A 147 2.57 -9.97 0.94
N THR A 148 1.90 -10.25 -0.17
CA THR A 148 2.16 -9.61 -1.48
C THR A 148 1.02 -8.71 -1.94
N SER A 149 0.07 -8.39 -1.06
CA SER A 149 -1.00 -7.45 -1.40
C SER A 149 -0.45 -6.03 -1.59
N GLY A 150 -0.85 -5.37 -2.67
CA GLY A 150 -0.58 -3.96 -2.96
C GLY A 150 -1.57 -2.99 -2.30
N MET A 151 -2.46 -3.47 -1.43
CA MET A 151 -3.38 -2.65 -0.66
C MET A 151 -3.05 -2.75 0.83
N ARG A 152 -2.47 -1.70 1.41
CA ARG A 152 -2.05 -1.69 2.83
C ARG A 152 -2.26 -0.32 3.45
N ALA A 153 -2.87 -0.26 4.63
CA ALA A 153 -3.02 0.96 5.42
C ALA A 153 -2.03 0.98 6.59
N TYR A 154 -1.49 2.15 6.89
CA TYR A 154 -0.46 2.40 7.90
C TYR A 154 -0.87 3.58 8.76
N ASN A 155 -0.87 3.43 10.09
CA ASN A 155 -1.09 4.54 11.01
C ASN A 155 0.18 5.42 11.16
N LYS A 156 0.10 6.51 11.93
CA LYS A 156 1.24 7.43 12.16
C LYS A 156 2.50 6.73 12.66
N ARG A 157 2.37 5.72 13.53
CA ARG A 157 3.51 4.97 14.04
C ARG A 157 4.20 4.16 12.95
N ALA A 158 3.41 3.52 12.10
CA ALA A 158 3.95 2.75 10.96
C ALA A 158 4.53 3.68 9.87
N ILE A 159 3.89 4.82 9.57
CA ILE A 159 4.43 5.84 8.67
C ILE A 159 5.79 6.33 9.17
N TRP A 160 5.91 6.62 10.48
CA TRP A 160 7.18 7.04 11.10
C TRP A 160 8.29 5.99 10.93
N GLU A 161 7.99 4.70 11.12
CA GLU A 161 8.98 3.64 10.87
C GLU A 161 9.47 3.62 9.42
N PHE A 162 8.58 3.85 8.44
CA PHE A 162 8.96 3.96 7.02
C PHE A 162 9.92 5.12 6.74
N ILE A 163 9.63 6.31 7.27
CA ILE A 163 10.45 7.49 6.95
C ILE A 163 11.82 7.49 7.62
N ARG A 164 11.93 6.88 8.81
CA ARG A 164 13.21 6.79 9.54
C ARG A 164 14.11 5.67 9.03
N ASN A 165 13.56 4.72 8.29
CA ASN A 165 14.31 3.60 7.72
C ASN A 165 14.03 3.51 6.22
N THR A 166 14.87 4.17 5.42
CA THR A 166 14.75 4.23 3.96
C THR A 166 15.00 2.89 3.25
N SER A 167 15.50 1.87 3.98
CA SER A 167 15.65 0.52 3.45
C SER A 167 14.34 -0.29 3.44
N LEU A 168 13.27 0.22 4.08
CA LEU A 168 12.00 -0.48 4.07
C LEU A 168 11.34 -0.42 2.68
N THR A 169 10.95 -1.58 2.21
CA THR A 169 10.30 -1.80 0.92
C THR A 169 8.87 -2.27 1.13
N PRO A 170 7.95 -2.19 0.16
CA PRO A 170 6.62 -2.79 0.29
C PRO A 170 6.65 -4.33 0.20
N GLU A 171 7.72 -4.95 0.63
CA GLU A 171 8.02 -6.38 0.57
C GLU A 171 7.69 -7.11 1.88
N PRO A 172 7.65 -8.45 1.90
CA PRO A 172 7.34 -9.24 3.10
C PRO A 172 8.31 -9.05 4.27
N ASP A 173 9.58 -8.74 4.01
CA ASP A 173 10.60 -8.48 5.02
C ASP A 173 10.29 -7.24 5.86
N THR A 174 9.70 -6.21 5.26
CA THR A 174 9.19 -5.05 5.99
C THR A 174 8.12 -5.44 7.00
N MET A 175 7.27 -6.41 6.69
CA MET A 175 6.28 -6.90 7.66
C MET A 175 6.95 -7.61 8.83
N VAL A 176 8.01 -8.37 8.57
CA VAL A 176 8.82 -8.99 9.65
C VAL A 176 9.46 -7.91 10.54
N TYR A 177 10.05 -6.89 9.93
CA TYR A 177 10.64 -5.76 10.66
C TYR A 177 9.60 -5.06 11.53
N MET A 178 8.45 -4.70 10.98
CA MET A 178 7.38 -4.00 11.70
C MET A 178 6.85 -4.83 12.87
N LEU A 179 6.64 -6.14 12.67
CA LEU A 179 6.22 -7.07 13.73
C LEU A 179 7.25 -7.17 14.85
N LYS A 180 8.55 -7.23 14.51
CA LYS A 180 9.65 -7.25 15.51
C LYS A 180 9.75 -5.92 16.27
N LYS A 181 9.34 -4.80 15.68
CA LYS A 181 9.20 -3.51 16.36
C LYS A 181 7.94 -3.41 17.23
N GLY A 182 7.16 -4.48 17.32
CA GLY A 182 5.95 -4.54 18.14
C GLY A 182 4.76 -3.81 17.52
N LEU A 183 4.76 -3.59 16.19
CA LEU A 183 3.58 -3.06 15.51
C LEU A 183 2.54 -4.17 15.33
N LYS A 184 1.28 -3.80 15.46
CA LYS A 184 0.14 -4.70 15.29
C LYS A 184 -0.28 -4.75 13.83
N VAL A 185 -0.07 -5.89 13.18
CA VAL A 185 -0.46 -6.13 11.78
C VAL A 185 -1.72 -6.98 11.76
N LYS A 186 -2.72 -6.54 10.99
CA LYS A 186 -3.98 -7.26 10.77
C LYS A 186 -4.28 -7.43 9.28
N GLU A 187 -5.18 -8.35 8.95
CA GLU A 187 -5.65 -8.59 7.58
C GLU A 187 -7.18 -8.45 7.51
N VAL A 188 -7.65 -7.76 6.49
CA VAL A 188 -9.07 -7.60 6.14
C VAL A 188 -9.31 -8.21 4.77
N GLN A 189 -10.42 -8.95 4.61
CA GLN A 189 -10.78 -9.56 3.33
C GLN A 189 -11.17 -8.50 2.30
N VAL A 190 -10.58 -8.57 1.12
CA VAL A 190 -10.87 -7.74 -0.06
C VAL A 190 -11.21 -8.60 -1.27
#